data_d49cb9bb35849057236c3609657ae5ad
#
_entry.id   d49cb9bb35849057236c3609657ae5ad
#
_cell.length_a   1.000
_cell.length_b   1.000
_cell.length_c   1.000
_cell.angle_alpha   90.00
_cell.angle_beta   90.00
_cell.angle_gamma   90.00
#
_symmetry.space_group_name_H-M   'P 1'
#
loop_
_entity.id
_entity.type
_entity.pdbx_description
1 polymer ?
#
loop_
_entity_poly.entity_id
_entity_poly.type
_entity_poly.pdbx_seq_one_letter_code
_entity_poly.pdbx_strand_id
1 'polypeptide(L)'
;MREADETLVLRRKPRLTGWLGLGWRVAIMFGLLGLLVLIHYLERDGLKDMHDGKVGLLDVIYFTMISATTTGYGDIVPVTDRTRMFDALIVSPIRILFLFILAGSAYAFVARRTWEKFLMKRIQRDLCNHIVVAGYGSKNSRAVQELIHLGSDPSDIVVIDSNGARLDRAKALGCAVLDGDATRDETLAAVQIERAQLLIISAGRDDTSILICLTARHLAPNVRISVAVNAEDNEVPAKRAGADVVVNPLDFAGLLLATTHGGQHIADYLSDLASRDGKVQLIEREVLPEEIGTALKDIGDGLGVRIIRDGQPYGFWRPQVARLEAGDIIMAISPSV
;
A
#
# COMPACT_ATOMS: atom_id res chain seq x y z
N MET A 1 -12.55 0.09 -26.60
CA MET A 1 -13.16 -0.28 -25.32
C MET A 1 -12.69 -1.68 -24.97
N ARG A 2 -11.53 -1.78 -24.33
CA ARG A 2 -10.97 -2.96 -23.67
C ARG A 2 -10.04 -2.43 -22.62
N GLU A 3 -10.58 -2.16 -21.45
CA GLU A 3 -9.79 -1.80 -20.28
C GLU A 3 -9.32 -3.03 -19.58
N ALA A 4 -8.03 -3.00 -19.31
CA ALA A 4 -7.38 -3.96 -18.47
C ALA A 4 -8.05 -3.93 -17.08
N ASP A 5 -8.61 -5.07 -16.69
CA ASP A 5 -9.02 -5.40 -15.33
C ASP A 5 -7.75 -5.42 -14.45
N GLU A 6 -7.23 -4.23 -14.12
CA GLU A 6 -6.19 -4.06 -13.12
C GLU A 6 -6.78 -4.42 -11.77
N THR A 7 -6.56 -5.65 -11.36
CA THR A 7 -7.01 -6.14 -10.06
C THR A 7 -6.33 -5.35 -8.95
N LEU A 8 -7.07 -4.42 -8.33
CA LEU A 8 -6.68 -3.71 -7.12
C LEU A 8 -6.38 -4.73 -6.02
N VAL A 9 -5.20 -4.65 -5.40
CA VAL A 9 -4.77 -5.61 -4.37
C VAL A 9 -4.17 -4.89 -3.18
N LEU A 10 -4.85 -4.94 -2.04
CA LEU A 10 -4.34 -4.51 -0.73
C LEU A 10 -3.24 -5.44 -0.23
N ARG A 11 -2.11 -4.89 0.25
CA ARG A 11 -0.93 -5.66 0.67
C ARG A 11 -0.35 -5.16 1.99
N ARG A 12 0.07 -6.08 2.87
CA ARG A 12 0.75 -5.80 4.15
C ARG A 12 2.23 -6.22 4.22
N LYS A 13 2.77 -7.00 3.27
CA LYS A 13 4.18 -7.50 3.31
C LYS A 13 4.93 -7.28 1.99
N PRO A 14 6.27 -7.01 2.02
CA PRO A 14 7.06 -6.80 0.82
C PRO A 14 7.07 -8.04 -0.08
N ARG A 15 7.09 -7.81 -1.38
CA ARG A 15 7.10 -8.85 -2.40
C ARG A 15 8.49 -8.99 -2.97
N LEU A 16 9.11 -10.14 -2.80
CA LEU A 16 10.25 -10.50 -3.62
C LEU A 16 9.80 -10.51 -5.09
N THR A 17 10.56 -9.89 -5.94
CA THR A 17 10.34 -9.63 -7.37
C THR A 17 9.88 -10.89 -8.12
N GLY A 18 8.56 -11.07 -8.25
CA GLY A 18 7.95 -12.27 -8.82
C GLY A 18 8.25 -12.50 -10.30
N TRP A 19 8.64 -11.46 -11.06
CA TRP A 19 9.00 -11.54 -12.47
C TRP A 19 10.38 -12.14 -12.71
N LEU A 20 11.38 -11.85 -11.86
CA LEU A 20 12.70 -12.47 -11.92
C LEU A 20 12.61 -13.97 -11.61
N GLY A 21 11.77 -14.37 -10.67
CA GLY A 21 11.55 -15.79 -10.36
C GLY A 21 10.85 -16.56 -11.47
N LEU A 22 9.94 -15.94 -12.23
CA LEU A 22 9.28 -16.57 -13.37
C LEU A 22 10.23 -16.67 -14.57
N GLY A 23 10.94 -15.59 -14.88
CA GLY A 23 11.92 -15.56 -15.96
C GLY A 23 13.01 -16.61 -15.80
N TRP A 24 13.55 -16.79 -14.60
CA TRP A 24 14.52 -17.81 -14.27
C TRP A 24 13.96 -19.24 -14.45
N ARG A 25 12.74 -19.50 -14.02
CA ARG A 25 12.09 -20.82 -14.21
C ARG A 25 11.87 -21.13 -15.68
N VAL A 26 11.44 -20.15 -16.47
CA VAL A 26 11.28 -20.29 -17.93
C VAL A 26 12.64 -20.56 -18.59
N ALA A 27 13.69 -19.85 -18.19
CA ALA A 27 15.03 -20.07 -18.71
C ALA A 27 15.55 -21.49 -18.38
N ILE A 28 15.33 -21.97 -17.14
CA ILE A 28 15.69 -23.35 -16.75
C ILE A 28 14.91 -24.37 -17.59
N MET A 29 13.61 -24.14 -17.80
CA MET A 29 12.75 -25.05 -18.57
C MET A 29 13.25 -25.20 -20.02
N PHE A 30 13.57 -24.08 -20.70
CA PHE A 30 14.15 -24.12 -22.04
C PHE A 30 15.56 -24.72 -22.04
N GLY A 31 16.36 -24.46 -21.00
CA GLY A 31 17.67 -25.08 -20.85
C GLY A 31 17.60 -26.60 -20.70
N LEU A 32 16.68 -27.11 -19.88
CA LEU A 32 16.43 -28.54 -19.72
C LEU A 32 15.94 -29.19 -21.04
N LEU A 33 15.03 -28.50 -21.74
CA LEU A 33 14.53 -28.99 -23.03
C LEU A 33 15.66 -29.07 -24.08
N GLY A 34 16.46 -28.00 -24.17
CA GLY A 34 17.65 -27.99 -25.05
C GLY A 34 18.66 -29.07 -24.70
N LEU A 35 18.86 -29.32 -23.39
CA LEU A 35 19.71 -30.41 -22.91
C LEU A 35 19.18 -31.81 -23.34
N LEU A 36 17.86 -32.01 -23.21
CA LEU A 36 17.22 -33.26 -23.67
C LEU A 36 17.36 -33.45 -25.18
N VAL A 37 17.16 -32.42 -25.99
CA VAL A 37 17.37 -32.45 -27.44
C VAL A 37 18.81 -32.81 -27.77
N LEU A 38 19.78 -32.20 -27.08
CA LEU A 38 21.20 -32.47 -27.26
C LEU A 38 21.53 -33.93 -26.93
N ILE A 39 21.06 -34.48 -25.83
CA ILE A 39 21.27 -35.86 -25.41
C ILE A 39 20.70 -36.81 -26.46
N HIS A 40 19.45 -36.65 -26.88
CA HIS A 40 18.83 -37.48 -27.89
C HIS A 40 19.51 -37.34 -29.26
N TYR A 41 20.05 -36.18 -29.61
CA TYR A 41 20.80 -35.98 -30.84
C TYR A 41 22.14 -36.73 -30.81
N LEU A 42 22.83 -36.75 -29.67
CA LEU A 42 24.08 -37.49 -29.49
C LEU A 42 23.88 -39.03 -29.50
N GLU A 43 22.73 -39.50 -29.01
CA GLU A 43 22.35 -40.92 -28.94
C GLU A 43 21.42 -41.35 -30.10
N ARG A 44 21.27 -40.53 -31.17
CA ARG A 44 20.32 -40.75 -32.28
C ARG A 44 20.52 -42.07 -33.00
N ASP A 45 21.77 -42.58 -33.09
CA ASP A 45 22.08 -43.85 -33.75
C ASP A 45 21.51 -45.06 -32.99
N GLY A 46 21.13 -44.88 -31.73
CA GLY A 46 20.44 -45.86 -30.89
C GLY A 46 18.92 -45.71 -30.88
N LEU A 47 18.37 -44.72 -31.59
CA LEU A 47 16.93 -44.52 -31.81
C LEU A 47 16.53 -45.12 -33.15
N LYS A 48 15.28 -45.57 -33.26
CA LYS A 48 14.72 -46.08 -34.52
C LYS A 48 13.36 -45.46 -34.74
N ASP A 49 13.18 -44.80 -35.88
CA ASP A 49 11.87 -44.42 -36.38
C ASP A 49 11.20 -45.64 -37.02
N MET A 50 9.96 -45.91 -36.63
CA MET A 50 9.20 -47.05 -37.14
C MET A 50 8.64 -46.82 -38.54
N HIS A 51 8.72 -45.58 -39.08
CA HIS A 51 8.21 -45.23 -40.39
C HIS A 51 9.26 -45.46 -41.51
N ASP A 52 10.44 -44.86 -41.39
CA ASP A 52 11.48 -44.95 -42.45
C ASP A 52 12.83 -45.49 -41.93
N GLY A 53 12.92 -45.75 -40.62
CA GLY A 53 14.10 -46.31 -39.97
C GLY A 53 15.26 -45.33 -39.77
N LYS A 54 15.13 -44.06 -40.18
CA LYS A 54 16.17 -43.02 -40.05
C LYS A 54 15.70 -41.95 -39.08
N VAL A 55 16.63 -41.47 -38.24
CA VAL A 55 16.35 -40.43 -37.25
C VAL A 55 17.15 -39.16 -37.58
N GLY A 56 16.48 -38.16 -38.15
CA GLY A 56 17.06 -36.86 -38.44
C GLY A 56 16.91 -35.88 -37.25
N LEU A 57 17.38 -34.64 -37.42
CA LEU A 57 17.28 -33.62 -36.38
C LEU A 57 15.82 -33.28 -36.00
N LEU A 58 14.93 -33.25 -36.99
CA LEU A 58 13.50 -32.97 -36.76
C LEU A 58 12.85 -34.09 -35.95
N ASP A 59 13.19 -35.33 -36.23
CA ASP A 59 12.69 -36.50 -35.50
C ASP A 59 13.19 -36.53 -34.07
N VAL A 60 14.43 -36.11 -33.83
CA VAL A 60 14.98 -35.93 -32.47
C VAL A 60 14.20 -34.84 -31.70
N ILE A 61 13.94 -33.70 -32.31
CA ILE A 61 13.16 -32.62 -31.68
C ILE A 61 11.75 -33.12 -31.39
N TYR A 62 11.09 -33.74 -32.36
CA TYR A 62 9.78 -34.34 -32.21
C TYR A 62 9.74 -35.36 -31.07
N PHE A 63 10.64 -36.36 -31.10
CA PHE A 63 10.75 -37.38 -30.05
C PHE A 63 10.96 -36.77 -28.67
N THR A 64 11.85 -35.77 -28.59
CA THR A 64 12.11 -35.07 -27.33
C THR A 64 10.84 -34.38 -26.80
N MET A 65 10.10 -33.72 -27.68
CA MET A 65 8.87 -33.00 -27.29
C MET A 65 7.78 -33.95 -26.83
N ILE A 66 7.51 -35.03 -27.58
CA ILE A 66 6.47 -36.02 -27.19
C ILE A 66 6.87 -36.79 -25.92
N SER A 67 8.18 -37.04 -25.74
CA SER A 67 8.72 -37.66 -24.53
C SER A 67 8.63 -36.69 -23.32
N ALA A 68 9.07 -35.44 -23.48
CA ALA A 68 9.04 -34.43 -22.41
C ALA A 68 7.61 -34.14 -21.94
N THR A 69 6.62 -34.15 -22.84
CA THR A 69 5.21 -33.96 -22.53
C THR A 69 4.50 -35.24 -22.06
N THR A 70 5.22 -36.35 -21.94
CA THR A 70 4.67 -37.67 -21.56
C THR A 70 3.62 -38.22 -22.54
N THR A 71 3.58 -37.75 -23.79
CA THR A 71 2.63 -38.22 -24.81
C THR A 71 3.04 -39.60 -25.30
N GLY A 72 4.32 -39.80 -25.73
CA GLY A 72 4.94 -41.08 -26.02
C GLY A 72 4.20 -41.96 -27.04
N TYR A 73 4.04 -41.48 -28.29
CA TYR A 73 3.35 -42.27 -29.35
C TYR A 73 4.02 -43.61 -29.66
N GLY A 74 5.32 -43.77 -29.36
CA GLY A 74 6.01 -45.00 -29.59
C GLY A 74 6.44 -45.24 -31.06
N ASP A 75 6.37 -44.23 -31.89
CA ASP A 75 6.79 -44.21 -33.28
C ASP A 75 8.32 -44.10 -33.42
N ILE A 76 8.96 -43.39 -32.48
CA ILE A 76 10.41 -43.38 -32.31
C ILE A 76 10.75 -44.02 -30.97
N VAL A 77 11.64 -44.99 -30.98
CA VAL A 77 11.96 -45.80 -29.77
C VAL A 77 13.47 -46.07 -29.65
N PRO A 78 13.99 -46.14 -28.41
CA PRO A 78 15.37 -46.59 -28.17
C PRO A 78 15.48 -48.10 -28.39
N VAL A 79 16.41 -48.52 -29.27
CA VAL A 79 16.58 -49.94 -29.65
C VAL A 79 17.85 -50.57 -29.08
N THR A 80 18.86 -49.76 -28.69
CA THR A 80 20.08 -50.28 -28.08
C THR A 80 20.00 -50.30 -26.57
N ASP A 81 20.64 -51.24 -25.90
CA ASP A 81 20.68 -51.32 -24.42
C ASP A 81 21.31 -50.08 -23.81
N ARG A 82 22.32 -49.50 -24.47
CA ARG A 82 22.96 -48.24 -24.03
C ARG A 82 21.97 -47.08 -24.02
N THR A 83 21.26 -46.87 -25.14
CA THR A 83 20.30 -45.76 -25.25
C THR A 83 19.13 -45.94 -24.28
N ARG A 84 18.62 -47.17 -24.08
CA ARG A 84 17.59 -47.49 -23.07
C ARG A 84 18.05 -47.18 -21.66
N MET A 85 19.30 -47.48 -21.31
CA MET A 85 19.87 -47.17 -20.01
C MET A 85 20.02 -45.64 -19.81
N PHE A 86 20.47 -44.92 -20.85
CA PHE A 86 20.55 -43.45 -20.83
C PHE A 86 19.16 -42.82 -20.63
N ASP A 87 18.16 -43.28 -21.37
CA ASP A 87 16.79 -42.81 -21.24
C ASP A 87 16.24 -43.04 -19.82
N ALA A 88 16.47 -44.21 -19.26
CA ALA A 88 15.96 -44.54 -17.92
C ALA A 88 16.65 -43.74 -16.81
N LEU A 89 17.99 -43.61 -16.87
CA LEU A 89 18.77 -43.06 -15.75
C LEU A 89 19.04 -41.54 -15.85
N ILE A 90 19.06 -40.99 -17.07
CA ILE A 90 19.39 -39.57 -17.30
C ILE A 90 18.22 -38.82 -17.86
N VAL A 91 17.64 -39.26 -18.97
CA VAL A 91 16.57 -38.54 -19.65
C VAL A 91 15.29 -38.52 -18.80
N SER A 92 14.90 -39.65 -18.21
CA SER A 92 13.67 -39.72 -17.40
C SER A 92 13.69 -38.84 -16.15
N PRO A 93 14.76 -38.76 -15.34
CA PRO A 93 14.86 -37.78 -14.25
C PRO A 93 14.81 -36.33 -14.70
N ILE A 94 15.50 -35.95 -15.79
CA ILE A 94 15.48 -34.60 -16.35
C ILE A 94 14.05 -34.24 -16.83
N ARG A 95 13.38 -35.18 -17.50
CA ARG A 95 11.98 -35.02 -17.94
C ARG A 95 11.02 -34.80 -16.76
N ILE A 96 11.16 -35.59 -15.70
CA ILE A 96 10.35 -35.42 -14.48
C ILE A 96 10.60 -34.06 -13.87
N LEU A 97 11.85 -33.61 -13.78
CA LEU A 97 12.20 -32.27 -13.27
C LEU A 97 11.58 -31.17 -14.13
N PHE A 98 11.64 -31.30 -15.48
CA PHE A 98 10.99 -30.39 -16.42
C PHE A 98 9.47 -30.26 -16.13
N LEU A 99 8.79 -31.41 -15.96
CA LEU A 99 7.35 -31.44 -15.66
C LEU A 99 7.03 -30.80 -14.32
N PHE A 100 7.82 -31.02 -13.29
CA PHE A 100 7.62 -30.35 -11.99
C PHE A 100 7.79 -28.84 -12.08
N ILE A 101 8.78 -28.36 -12.84
CA ILE A 101 8.98 -26.91 -13.05
C ILE A 101 7.80 -26.32 -13.84
N LEU A 102 7.33 -27.01 -14.89
CA LEU A 102 6.20 -26.59 -15.71
C LEU A 102 4.91 -26.54 -14.87
N ALA A 103 4.57 -27.63 -14.19
CA ALA A 103 3.37 -27.72 -13.35
C ALA A 103 3.42 -26.74 -12.18
N GLY A 104 4.57 -26.64 -11.52
CA GLY A 104 4.76 -25.67 -10.43
C GLY A 104 4.67 -24.23 -10.87
N SER A 105 5.08 -23.90 -12.09
CA SER A 105 4.95 -22.56 -12.67
C SER A 105 3.50 -22.24 -13.02
N ALA A 106 2.77 -23.19 -13.63
CA ALA A 106 1.35 -23.07 -13.92
C ALA A 106 0.51 -22.93 -12.62
N TYR A 107 0.79 -23.78 -11.62
CA TYR A 107 0.16 -23.71 -10.30
C TYR A 107 0.41 -22.35 -9.63
N ALA A 108 1.67 -21.89 -9.62
CA ALA A 108 2.02 -20.60 -9.03
C ALA A 108 1.30 -19.44 -9.71
N PHE A 109 1.12 -19.49 -11.03
CA PHE A 109 0.39 -18.46 -11.79
C PHE A 109 -1.10 -18.41 -11.42
N VAL A 110 -1.76 -19.57 -11.35
CA VAL A 110 -3.19 -19.66 -11.02
C VAL A 110 -3.46 -19.41 -9.54
N ALA A 111 -2.70 -20.08 -8.65
CA ALA A 111 -2.86 -19.95 -7.21
C ALA A 111 -2.60 -18.54 -6.71
N ARG A 112 -1.65 -17.81 -7.32
CA ARG A 112 -1.32 -16.44 -6.94
C ARG A 112 -2.50 -15.48 -7.09
N ARG A 113 -3.24 -15.55 -8.22
CA ARG A 113 -4.42 -14.70 -8.44
C ARG A 113 -5.53 -14.94 -7.42
N THR A 114 -5.78 -16.21 -7.13
CA THR A 114 -6.81 -16.61 -6.16
C THR A 114 -6.41 -16.24 -4.74
N TRP A 115 -5.14 -16.44 -4.39
CA TRP A 115 -4.59 -16.10 -3.08
C TRP A 115 -4.58 -14.59 -2.81
N GLU A 116 -4.23 -13.78 -3.82
CA GLU A 116 -4.26 -12.32 -3.71
C GLU A 116 -5.68 -11.80 -3.45
N LYS A 117 -6.67 -12.32 -4.17
CA LYS A 117 -8.10 -12.00 -3.93
C LYS A 117 -8.58 -12.44 -2.53
N PHE A 118 -8.15 -13.61 -2.07
CA PHE A 118 -8.49 -14.09 -0.74
C PHE A 118 -7.87 -13.23 0.36
N LEU A 119 -6.58 -12.89 0.21
CA LEU A 119 -5.87 -12.04 1.16
C LEU A 119 -6.46 -10.63 1.21
N MET A 120 -6.83 -10.06 0.05
CA MET A 120 -7.52 -8.79 -0.04
C MET A 120 -8.85 -8.80 0.75
N LYS A 121 -9.69 -9.80 0.53
CA LYS A 121 -10.96 -9.95 1.26
C LYS A 121 -10.75 -10.08 2.78
N ARG A 122 -9.68 -10.75 3.20
CA ARG A 122 -9.33 -10.87 4.63
C ARG A 122 -8.94 -9.51 5.21
N ILE A 123 -8.03 -8.77 4.54
CA ILE A 123 -7.63 -7.43 4.98
C ILE A 123 -8.85 -6.51 5.01
N GLN A 124 -9.69 -6.49 3.98
CA GLN A 124 -10.90 -5.67 3.92
C GLN A 124 -11.89 -5.97 5.06
N ARG A 125 -12.00 -7.23 5.49
CA ARG A 125 -12.87 -7.62 6.60
C ARG A 125 -12.39 -7.04 7.93
N ASP A 126 -11.06 -6.99 8.11
CA ASP A 126 -10.43 -6.51 9.34
C ASP A 126 -10.39 -4.97 9.41
N LEU A 127 -10.57 -4.27 8.27
CA LEU A 127 -10.59 -2.81 8.21
C LEU A 127 -11.88 -2.26 8.82
N CYS A 128 -11.74 -1.62 9.98
CA CYS A 128 -12.80 -0.90 10.68
C CYS A 128 -12.16 0.20 11.51
N ASN A 129 -12.74 1.40 11.48
CA ASN A 129 -12.23 2.57 12.23
C ASN A 129 -10.75 2.88 11.90
N HIS A 130 -10.33 2.60 10.66
CA HIS A 130 -8.97 2.75 10.17
C HIS A 130 -8.75 4.12 9.52
N ILE A 131 -7.49 4.46 9.26
CA ILE A 131 -7.08 5.71 8.62
C ILE A 131 -6.70 5.42 7.17
N VAL A 132 -7.30 6.14 6.23
CA VAL A 132 -6.95 6.09 4.81
C VAL A 132 -6.10 7.30 4.45
N VAL A 133 -4.99 7.06 3.74
CA VAL A 133 -4.06 8.09 3.28
C VAL A 133 -3.97 8.05 1.76
N ALA A 134 -4.54 9.06 1.10
CA ALA A 134 -4.54 9.20 -0.35
C ALA A 134 -3.38 10.08 -0.82
N GLY A 135 -2.44 9.46 -1.58
CA GLY A 135 -1.16 10.04 -1.97
C GLY A 135 -0.09 9.88 -0.88
N TYR A 136 1.08 9.33 -1.21
CA TYR A 136 2.18 9.11 -0.27
C TYR A 136 3.43 9.89 -0.67
N GLY A 137 3.25 11.21 -0.84
CA GLY A 137 4.33 12.18 -1.01
C GLY A 137 5.02 12.55 0.31
N SER A 138 5.88 13.57 0.28
CA SER A 138 6.62 14.05 1.46
C SER A 138 5.71 14.45 2.62
N LYS A 139 4.57 15.12 2.34
CA LYS A 139 3.61 15.57 3.36
C LYS A 139 2.98 14.37 4.08
N ASN A 140 2.35 13.47 3.33
CA ASN A 140 1.65 12.33 3.91
C ASN A 140 2.60 11.26 4.48
N SER A 141 3.83 11.12 3.97
CA SER A 141 4.80 10.24 4.60
C SER A 141 5.18 10.72 6.01
N ARG A 142 5.31 12.03 6.21
CA ARG A 142 5.53 12.61 7.55
C ARG A 142 4.29 12.46 8.44
N ALA A 143 3.09 12.72 7.89
CA ALA A 143 1.84 12.56 8.63
C ALA A 143 1.65 11.11 9.12
N VAL A 144 1.95 10.10 8.30
CA VAL A 144 1.89 8.68 8.69
C VAL A 144 2.89 8.35 9.79
N GLN A 145 4.12 8.84 9.69
CA GLN A 145 5.12 8.65 10.76
C GLN A 145 4.63 9.25 12.08
N GLU A 146 4.08 10.45 12.03
CA GLU A 146 3.54 11.12 13.23
C GLU A 146 2.35 10.37 13.81
N LEU A 147 1.41 9.88 12.99
CA LEU A 147 0.29 9.04 13.45
C LEU A 147 0.78 7.78 14.17
N ILE A 148 1.82 7.13 13.65
CA ILE A 148 2.43 5.95 14.29
C ILE A 148 3.06 6.34 15.63
N HIS A 149 3.77 7.46 15.70
CA HIS A 149 4.33 7.99 16.95
C HIS A 149 3.23 8.36 17.95
N LEU A 150 2.08 8.85 17.48
CA LEU A 150 0.90 9.13 18.30
C LEU A 150 0.19 7.86 18.80
N GLY A 151 0.70 6.66 18.45
CA GLY A 151 0.20 5.38 18.94
C GLY A 151 -0.80 4.69 18.02
N SER A 152 -1.01 5.19 16.78
CA SER A 152 -1.80 4.47 15.79
C SER A 152 -1.07 3.19 15.37
N ASP A 153 -1.77 2.06 15.33
CA ASP A 153 -1.18 0.83 14.79
C ASP A 153 -0.96 1.00 13.28
N PRO A 154 0.28 0.79 12.77
CA PRO A 154 0.54 0.84 11.33
C PRO A 154 -0.39 -0.05 10.51
N SER A 155 -0.88 -1.15 11.07
CA SER A 155 -1.81 -2.07 10.40
C SER A 155 -3.20 -1.47 10.16
N ASP A 156 -3.57 -0.43 10.90
CA ASP A 156 -4.83 0.31 10.76
C ASP A 156 -4.69 1.52 9.82
N ILE A 157 -3.50 1.72 9.24
CA ILE A 157 -3.25 2.77 8.24
C ILE A 157 -3.20 2.14 6.85
N VAL A 158 -4.07 2.63 5.96
CA VAL A 158 -4.13 2.18 4.56
C VAL A 158 -3.66 3.31 3.65
N VAL A 159 -2.58 3.08 2.91
CA VAL A 159 -1.97 4.06 2.00
C VAL A 159 -2.33 3.73 0.56
N ILE A 160 -2.85 4.72 -0.17
CA ILE A 160 -3.14 4.65 -1.61
C ILE A 160 -2.17 5.55 -2.35
N ASP A 161 -1.44 5.02 -3.31
CA ASP A 161 -0.60 5.79 -4.25
C ASP A 161 -0.43 5.00 -5.55
N SER A 162 -0.21 5.66 -6.67
CA SER A 162 0.10 5.02 -7.96
C SER A 162 1.60 4.74 -8.14
N ASN A 163 2.45 5.16 -7.22
CA ASN A 163 3.90 4.98 -7.27
C ASN A 163 4.33 3.83 -6.35
N GLY A 164 4.75 2.71 -6.96
CA GLY A 164 5.17 1.51 -6.23
C GLY A 164 6.30 1.73 -5.24
N ALA A 165 7.30 2.59 -5.56
CA ALA A 165 8.41 2.89 -4.65
C ALA A 165 7.97 3.68 -3.40
N ARG A 166 6.90 4.49 -3.53
CA ARG A 166 6.27 5.17 -2.37
C ARG A 166 5.51 4.17 -1.51
N LEU A 167 4.76 3.28 -2.14
CA LEU A 167 4.04 2.21 -1.45
C LEU A 167 4.97 1.25 -0.70
N ASP A 168 6.14 0.93 -1.26
CA ASP A 168 7.13 0.08 -0.58
C ASP A 168 7.66 0.74 0.70
N ARG A 169 7.79 2.07 0.74
CA ARG A 169 8.17 2.81 1.96
C ARG A 169 7.07 2.75 3.03
N ALA A 170 5.81 2.98 2.65
CA ALA A 170 4.68 2.88 3.58
C ALA A 170 4.56 1.46 4.15
N LYS A 171 4.75 0.47 3.32
CA LYS A 171 4.73 -0.94 3.66
C LYS A 171 5.88 -1.35 4.60
N ALA A 172 7.06 -0.76 4.46
CA ALA A 172 8.18 -0.99 5.37
C ALA A 172 7.87 -0.52 6.81
N LEU A 173 6.96 0.45 6.96
CA LEU A 173 6.43 0.89 8.26
C LEU A 173 5.34 -0.04 8.83
N GLY A 174 4.89 -1.04 8.07
CA GLY A 174 3.82 -1.96 8.47
C GLY A 174 2.42 -1.59 7.96
N CYS A 175 2.28 -0.48 7.24
CA CYS A 175 0.99 -0.04 6.71
C CYS A 175 0.42 -1.00 5.66
N ALA A 176 -0.89 -1.09 5.56
CA ALA A 176 -1.55 -1.67 4.40
C ALA A 176 -1.42 -0.71 3.20
N VAL A 177 -1.22 -1.25 2.00
CA VAL A 177 -1.00 -0.42 0.81
C VAL A 177 -1.88 -0.89 -0.35
N LEU A 178 -2.39 0.07 -1.11
CA LEU A 178 -3.15 -0.15 -2.34
C LEU A 178 -2.51 0.64 -3.48
N ASP A 179 -2.11 -0.06 -4.54
CA ASP A 179 -1.69 0.56 -5.80
C ASP A 179 -2.94 0.92 -6.58
N GLY A 180 -3.18 2.21 -6.79
CA GLY A 180 -4.37 2.67 -7.48
C GLY A 180 -4.54 4.18 -7.46
N ASP A 181 -5.52 4.64 -8.22
CA ASP A 181 -5.94 6.03 -8.32
C ASP A 181 -7.08 6.30 -7.33
N ALA A 182 -6.80 7.09 -6.29
CA ALA A 182 -7.77 7.43 -5.25
C ALA A 182 -8.94 8.31 -5.74
N THR A 183 -8.90 8.85 -6.95
CA THR A 183 -10.03 9.57 -7.55
C THR A 183 -11.16 8.65 -7.99
N ARG A 184 -10.93 7.32 -8.02
CA ARG A 184 -11.90 6.32 -8.50
C ARG A 184 -12.67 5.70 -7.35
N ASP A 185 -13.98 5.56 -7.54
CA ASP A 185 -14.89 4.90 -6.59
C ASP A 185 -14.40 3.51 -6.19
N GLU A 186 -13.97 2.71 -7.18
CA GLU A 186 -13.49 1.35 -6.96
C GLU A 186 -12.29 1.28 -6.01
N THR A 187 -11.38 2.26 -6.11
CA THR A 187 -10.18 2.33 -5.26
C THR A 187 -10.56 2.67 -3.83
N LEU A 188 -11.43 3.64 -3.61
CA LEU A 188 -11.90 4.02 -2.27
C LEU A 188 -12.79 2.94 -1.64
N ALA A 189 -13.65 2.29 -2.44
CA ALA A 189 -14.43 1.14 -1.99
C ALA A 189 -13.51 -0.05 -1.61
N ALA A 190 -12.42 -0.28 -2.34
CA ALA A 190 -11.46 -1.34 -2.05
C ALA A 190 -10.78 -1.18 -0.69
N VAL A 191 -10.61 0.05 -0.20
CA VAL A 191 -10.09 0.34 1.15
C VAL A 191 -11.19 0.48 2.20
N GLN A 192 -12.44 0.16 1.89
CA GLN A 192 -13.58 0.25 2.81
C GLN A 192 -13.73 1.66 3.41
N ILE A 193 -13.71 2.70 2.54
CA ILE A 193 -13.76 4.11 2.98
C ILE A 193 -14.97 4.42 3.87
N GLU A 194 -16.11 3.75 3.66
CA GLU A 194 -17.33 3.90 4.46
C GLU A 194 -17.15 3.54 5.95
N ARG A 195 -16.12 2.71 6.25
CA ARG A 195 -15.80 2.23 7.60
C ARG A 195 -14.55 2.90 8.17
N ALA A 196 -13.94 3.82 7.42
CA ALA A 196 -12.78 4.58 7.86
C ALA A 196 -13.21 5.69 8.84
N GLN A 197 -12.36 5.97 9.82
CA GLN A 197 -12.56 7.12 10.73
C GLN A 197 -12.02 8.42 10.15
N LEU A 198 -10.97 8.33 9.32
CA LEU A 198 -10.26 9.49 8.79
C LEU A 198 -9.71 9.20 7.41
N LEU A 199 -9.86 10.17 6.51
CA LEU A 199 -9.19 10.21 5.21
C LEU A 199 -8.27 11.43 5.16
N ILE A 200 -6.97 11.20 4.92
CA ILE A 200 -5.97 12.25 4.74
C ILE A 200 -5.59 12.30 3.27
N ILE A 201 -5.77 13.46 2.64
CA ILE A 201 -5.55 13.64 1.21
C ILE A 201 -4.40 14.61 0.94
N SER A 202 -3.40 14.17 0.18
CA SER A 202 -2.34 15.02 -0.38
C SER A 202 -1.79 14.40 -1.66
N ALA A 203 -2.49 14.59 -2.78
CA ALA A 203 -2.20 13.95 -4.07
C ALA A 203 -1.14 14.70 -4.91
N GLY A 204 -0.57 15.78 -4.40
CA GLY A 204 0.44 16.59 -5.09
C GLY A 204 -0.14 17.68 -5.99
N ARG A 205 -1.35 17.50 -6.55
CA ARG A 205 -2.13 18.49 -7.30
C ARG A 205 -3.43 18.75 -6.55
N ASP A 206 -3.84 20.02 -6.47
CA ASP A 206 -5.03 20.42 -5.72
C ASP A 206 -6.31 19.95 -6.37
N ASP A 207 -6.40 19.98 -7.71
CA ASP A 207 -7.52 19.44 -8.47
C ASP A 207 -7.77 17.96 -8.19
N THR A 208 -6.70 17.18 -8.16
CA THR A 208 -6.74 15.76 -7.81
C THR A 208 -7.18 15.56 -6.35
N SER A 209 -6.65 16.36 -5.42
CA SER A 209 -7.03 16.29 -4.01
C SER A 209 -8.51 16.61 -3.80
N ILE A 210 -9.03 17.63 -4.50
CA ILE A 210 -10.46 18.03 -4.45
C ILE A 210 -11.35 16.95 -5.05
N LEU A 211 -10.92 16.32 -6.16
CA LEU A 211 -11.68 15.22 -6.76
C LEU A 211 -11.76 14.00 -5.84
N ILE A 212 -10.64 13.63 -5.19
CA ILE A 212 -10.64 12.57 -4.18
C ILE A 212 -11.61 12.89 -3.03
N CYS A 213 -11.62 14.15 -2.57
CA CYS A 213 -12.51 14.59 -1.52
C CYS A 213 -14.00 14.43 -1.92
N LEU A 214 -14.36 14.87 -3.14
CA LEU A 214 -15.71 14.71 -3.70
C LEU A 214 -16.12 13.23 -3.78
N THR A 215 -15.27 12.39 -4.33
CA THR A 215 -15.51 10.95 -4.48
C THR A 215 -15.68 10.29 -3.10
N ALA A 216 -14.80 10.61 -2.16
CA ALA A 216 -14.85 10.06 -0.81
C ALA A 216 -16.12 10.49 -0.08
N ARG A 217 -16.53 11.76 -0.16
CA ARG A 217 -17.75 12.27 0.48
C ARG A 217 -19.02 11.65 -0.13
N HIS A 218 -18.99 11.37 -1.44
CA HIS A 218 -20.07 10.65 -2.11
C HIS A 218 -20.24 9.22 -1.58
N LEU A 219 -19.14 8.49 -1.43
CA LEU A 219 -19.14 7.10 -0.97
C LEU A 219 -19.34 6.99 0.55
N ALA A 220 -18.73 7.87 1.31
CA ALA A 220 -18.71 7.85 2.77
C ALA A 220 -19.11 9.21 3.34
N PRO A 221 -20.41 9.49 3.49
CA PRO A 221 -20.91 10.80 3.93
C PRO A 221 -20.40 11.25 5.32
N ASN A 222 -20.05 10.30 6.19
CA ASN A 222 -19.68 10.57 7.59
C ASN A 222 -18.18 10.45 7.86
N VAL A 223 -17.34 10.05 6.88
CA VAL A 223 -15.89 9.97 7.08
C VAL A 223 -15.31 11.36 7.31
N ARG A 224 -14.42 11.50 8.30
CA ARG A 224 -13.69 12.74 8.52
C ARG A 224 -12.63 12.90 7.42
N ILE A 225 -12.63 14.04 6.71
CA ILE A 225 -11.72 14.30 5.58
C ILE A 225 -10.81 15.47 5.92
N SER A 226 -9.51 15.22 5.92
CA SER A 226 -8.47 16.24 6.00
C SER A 226 -7.73 16.31 4.65
N VAL A 227 -7.70 17.48 4.02
CA VAL A 227 -7.09 17.67 2.72
C VAL A 227 -6.04 18.76 2.74
N ALA A 228 -4.89 18.48 2.08
CA ALA A 228 -3.87 19.49 1.84
C ALA A 228 -4.04 20.08 0.44
N VAL A 229 -4.14 21.40 0.35
CA VAL A 229 -4.12 22.20 -0.88
C VAL A 229 -2.96 23.18 -0.83
N ASN A 230 -2.39 23.53 -1.97
CA ASN A 230 -1.21 24.41 -2.04
C ASN A 230 -1.58 25.84 -2.43
N ALA A 231 -2.67 26.04 -3.18
CA ALA A 231 -3.14 27.35 -3.58
C ALA A 231 -4.28 27.80 -2.64
N GLU A 232 -4.22 29.03 -2.15
CA GLU A 232 -5.22 29.64 -1.28
C GLU A 232 -6.62 29.62 -1.93
N ASP A 233 -6.69 29.90 -3.23
CA ASP A 233 -7.94 29.87 -4.01
C ASP A 233 -8.63 28.49 -3.99
N ASN A 234 -7.91 27.41 -3.70
CA ASN A 234 -8.44 26.06 -3.65
C ASN A 234 -8.98 25.65 -2.25
N GLU A 235 -8.79 26.45 -1.23
CA GLU A 235 -9.30 26.14 0.12
C GLU A 235 -10.83 26.12 0.19
N VAL A 236 -11.48 27.13 -0.40
CA VAL A 236 -12.95 27.19 -0.45
C VAL A 236 -13.55 26.07 -1.31
N PRO A 237 -13.04 25.80 -2.52
CA PRO A 237 -13.42 24.61 -3.30
C PRO A 237 -13.26 23.28 -2.54
N ALA A 238 -12.15 23.09 -1.81
CA ALA A 238 -11.91 21.88 -1.03
C ALA A 238 -12.95 21.71 0.10
N LYS A 239 -13.28 22.79 0.83
CA LYS A 239 -14.35 22.78 1.83
C LYS A 239 -15.72 22.45 1.22
N ARG A 240 -16.04 23.05 0.07
CA ARG A 240 -17.30 22.75 -0.65
C ARG A 240 -17.36 21.33 -1.20
N ALA A 241 -16.20 20.74 -1.50
CA ALA A 241 -16.08 19.33 -1.89
C ALA A 241 -16.33 18.36 -0.72
N GLY A 242 -16.49 18.87 0.52
CA GLY A 242 -16.80 18.08 1.70
C GLY A 242 -15.61 17.81 2.62
N ALA A 243 -14.52 18.57 2.50
CA ALA A 243 -13.42 18.49 3.46
C ALA A 243 -13.83 19.11 4.82
N ASP A 244 -13.58 18.38 5.90
CA ASP A 244 -13.80 18.88 7.27
C ASP A 244 -12.63 19.79 7.69
N VAL A 245 -11.41 19.41 7.29
CA VAL A 245 -10.20 20.18 7.56
C VAL A 245 -9.45 20.42 6.26
N VAL A 246 -9.13 21.68 5.97
CA VAL A 246 -8.28 22.09 4.85
C VAL A 246 -7.01 22.68 5.41
N VAL A 247 -5.86 22.16 4.97
CA VAL A 247 -4.54 22.64 5.37
C VAL A 247 -3.82 23.17 4.14
N ASN A 248 -3.29 24.38 4.21
CA ASN A 248 -2.37 24.95 3.23
C ASN A 248 -0.94 24.88 3.78
N PRO A 249 -0.13 23.88 3.39
CA PRO A 249 1.22 23.73 3.94
C PRO A 249 2.16 24.84 3.50
N LEU A 250 1.93 25.44 2.32
CA LEU A 250 2.79 26.52 1.82
C LEU A 250 2.58 27.82 2.57
N ASP A 251 1.31 28.15 2.83
CA ASP A 251 0.96 29.33 3.64
C ASP A 251 1.49 29.18 5.06
N PHE A 252 1.25 28.01 5.69
CA PHE A 252 1.77 27.73 7.03
C PHE A 252 3.30 27.82 7.11
N ALA A 253 4.01 27.27 6.13
CA ALA A 253 5.47 27.38 6.05
C ALA A 253 5.92 28.84 5.84
N GLY A 254 5.21 29.61 5.02
CA GLY A 254 5.46 31.04 4.81
C GLY A 254 5.31 31.85 6.10
N LEU A 255 4.24 31.61 6.85
CA LEU A 255 4.00 32.24 8.17
C LEU A 255 5.11 31.87 9.15
N LEU A 256 5.52 30.60 9.23
CA LEU A 256 6.64 30.16 10.07
C LEU A 256 7.95 30.89 9.70
N LEU A 257 8.27 31.00 8.43
CA LEU A 257 9.45 31.72 7.97
C LEU A 257 9.39 33.20 8.36
N ALA A 258 8.22 33.82 8.23
CA ALA A 258 8.04 35.23 8.61
C ALA A 258 8.21 35.46 10.12
N THR A 259 7.80 34.49 10.98
CA THR A 259 7.96 34.60 12.44
C THR A 259 9.40 34.61 12.89
N THR A 260 10.36 34.09 12.08
CA THR A 260 11.79 34.15 12.40
C THR A 260 12.33 35.57 12.49
N HIS A 261 11.66 36.57 11.88
CA HIS A 261 11.98 37.97 12.04
C HIS A 261 11.79 38.46 13.49
N GLY A 262 10.81 37.93 14.20
CA GLY A 262 10.52 38.31 15.60
C GLY A 262 11.36 37.56 16.65
N GLY A 263 12.07 36.51 16.27
CA GLY A 263 12.92 35.71 17.17
C GLY A 263 13.17 34.30 16.64
N GLN A 264 14.43 33.86 16.77
CA GLN A 264 14.87 32.56 16.23
C GLN A 264 14.23 31.34 16.91
N HIS A 265 13.65 31.50 18.12
CA HIS A 265 13.11 30.37 18.89
C HIS A 265 11.60 30.14 18.67
N ILE A 266 10.90 31.04 17.95
CA ILE A 266 9.45 30.91 17.72
C ILE A 266 9.15 29.73 16.81
N ALA A 267 9.93 29.56 15.73
CA ALA A 267 9.74 28.46 14.81
C ALA A 267 10.01 27.08 15.46
N ASP A 268 11.05 27.01 16.32
CA ASP A 268 11.38 25.81 17.07
C ASP A 268 10.25 25.42 18.02
N TYR A 269 9.71 26.40 18.75
CA TYR A 269 8.60 26.17 19.67
C TYR A 269 7.31 25.74 18.99
N LEU A 270 6.99 26.32 17.82
CA LEU A 270 5.84 25.92 17.02
C LEU A 270 6.02 24.50 16.43
N SER A 271 7.26 24.13 16.07
CA SER A 271 7.60 22.77 15.65
C SER A 271 7.41 21.78 16.81
N ASP A 272 7.85 22.13 18.02
CA ASP A 272 7.64 21.33 19.24
C ASP A 272 6.15 21.10 19.50
N LEU A 273 5.33 22.16 19.43
CA LEU A 273 3.88 22.06 19.62
C LEU A 273 3.16 21.19 18.58
N ALA A 274 3.72 21.07 17.37
CA ALA A 274 3.15 20.29 16.28
C ALA A 274 3.66 18.85 16.24
N SER A 275 4.68 18.51 17.04
CA SER A 275 5.33 17.18 17.05
C SER A 275 5.19 16.53 18.43
N ARG A 276 4.99 15.22 18.44
CA ARG A 276 4.99 14.43 19.69
C ARG A 276 6.39 14.33 20.33
N ASP A 277 7.44 14.36 19.51
CA ASP A 277 8.84 14.37 20.01
C ASP A 277 9.24 15.76 20.56
N GLY A 278 8.37 16.76 20.45
CA GLY A 278 8.55 18.08 21.05
C GLY A 278 8.53 18.01 22.58
N LYS A 279 9.15 18.99 23.23
CA LYS A 279 9.15 19.09 24.70
C LYS A 279 7.79 19.48 25.28
N VAL A 280 6.93 20.02 24.43
CA VAL A 280 5.55 20.42 24.73
C VAL A 280 4.64 19.99 23.59
N GLN A 281 3.40 19.73 23.91
CA GLN A 281 2.39 19.35 22.92
C GLN A 281 1.11 20.17 23.09
N LEU A 282 0.43 20.43 21.98
CA LEU A 282 -0.90 21.00 21.98
C LEU A 282 -1.91 19.86 22.09
N ILE A 283 -2.68 19.84 23.18
CA ILE A 283 -3.73 18.84 23.42
C ILE A 283 -5.12 19.46 23.28
N GLU A 284 -6.07 18.64 22.82
CA GLU A 284 -7.50 18.97 22.79
C GLU A 284 -8.25 17.87 23.53
N ARG A 285 -9.01 18.23 24.57
CA ARG A 285 -9.80 17.31 25.37
C ARG A 285 -11.07 17.97 25.91
N GLU A 286 -12.05 17.16 26.25
CA GLU A 286 -13.22 17.64 26.98
C GLU A 286 -12.84 18.09 28.41
N VAL A 287 -13.62 19.05 28.94
CA VAL A 287 -13.51 19.48 30.34
C VAL A 287 -13.81 18.31 31.27
N LEU A 288 -12.96 18.10 32.28
CA LEU A 288 -13.19 17.09 33.29
C LEU A 288 -14.26 17.54 34.30
N PRO A 289 -15.02 16.61 34.92
CA PRO A 289 -16.06 16.97 35.89
C PRO A 289 -15.55 17.83 37.02
N GLU A 290 -14.32 17.62 37.50
CA GLU A 290 -13.67 18.41 38.55
C GLU A 290 -13.24 19.80 38.12
N GLU A 291 -13.14 20.06 36.83
CA GLU A 291 -12.75 21.36 36.27
C GLU A 291 -13.95 22.27 36.01
N ILE A 292 -15.17 21.71 36.01
CA ILE A 292 -16.40 22.49 35.77
C ILE A 292 -16.56 23.56 36.86
N GLY A 293 -16.68 24.81 36.44
CA GLY A 293 -16.78 25.96 37.31
C GLY A 293 -15.46 26.63 37.67
N THR A 294 -14.32 26.00 37.34
CA THR A 294 -12.99 26.63 37.48
C THR A 294 -12.65 27.50 36.27
N ALA A 295 -11.58 28.29 36.35
CA ALA A 295 -11.11 29.06 35.20
C ALA A 295 -10.13 28.26 34.35
N LEU A 296 -10.09 28.53 33.03
CA LEU A 296 -9.16 27.88 32.09
C LEU A 296 -7.69 27.98 32.52
N LYS A 297 -7.30 29.02 33.22
CA LYS A 297 -5.93 29.22 33.74
C LYS A 297 -5.58 28.28 34.90
N ASP A 298 -6.59 27.71 35.56
CA ASP A 298 -6.44 26.89 36.77
C ASP A 298 -6.54 25.39 36.48
N ILE A 299 -6.48 24.95 35.18
CA ILE A 299 -6.45 23.56 34.82
C ILE A 299 -5.11 22.91 35.26
N GLY A 300 -5.19 21.67 35.73
CA GLY A 300 -4.04 21.01 36.39
C GLY A 300 -2.98 20.42 35.47
N ASP A 301 -3.27 20.22 34.20
CA ASP A 301 -2.46 19.42 33.26
C ASP A 301 -1.73 20.23 32.18
N GLY A 302 -1.64 21.56 32.34
CA GLY A 302 -0.93 22.40 31.39
C GLY A 302 -1.40 23.86 31.38
N LEU A 303 -1.02 24.58 30.34
CA LEU A 303 -1.42 25.95 30.10
C LEU A 303 -2.65 25.99 29.17
N GLY A 304 -3.81 26.35 29.72
CA GLY A 304 -5.03 26.52 28.93
C GLY A 304 -4.93 27.72 27.97
N VAL A 305 -5.08 27.47 26.70
CA VAL A 305 -4.94 28.49 25.63
C VAL A 305 -6.30 28.95 25.12
N ARG A 306 -7.25 28.03 24.98
CA ARG A 306 -8.57 28.29 24.37
C ARG A 306 -9.57 27.24 24.85
N ILE A 307 -10.85 27.63 24.84
CA ILE A 307 -11.97 26.68 24.89
C ILE A 307 -12.80 26.78 23.61
N ILE A 308 -13.49 25.69 23.28
CA ILE A 308 -14.50 25.66 22.23
C ILE A 308 -15.83 25.35 22.96
N ARG A 309 -16.80 26.26 22.87
CA ARG A 309 -18.12 26.12 23.45
C ARG A 309 -19.16 26.36 22.35
N ASP A 310 -20.07 25.41 22.14
CA ASP A 310 -21.10 25.46 21.08
C ASP A 310 -20.47 25.70 19.68
N GLY A 311 -19.28 25.10 19.42
CA GLY A 311 -18.56 25.29 18.18
C GLY A 311 -17.84 26.63 18.02
N GLN A 312 -17.90 27.53 19.03
CA GLN A 312 -17.25 28.83 18.99
C GLN A 312 -15.95 28.83 19.83
N PRO A 313 -14.83 29.31 19.28
CA PRO A 313 -13.56 29.35 19.99
C PRO A 313 -13.45 30.63 20.87
N TYR A 314 -13.08 30.46 22.14
CA TYR A 314 -12.80 31.54 23.08
C TYR A 314 -11.36 31.43 23.60
N GLY A 315 -10.50 32.41 23.27
CA GLY A 315 -9.12 32.45 23.76
C GLY A 315 -9.03 32.85 25.24
N PHE A 316 -7.89 32.54 25.89
CA PHE A 316 -7.67 32.78 27.32
C PHE A 316 -7.91 34.21 27.80
N TRP A 317 -7.96 35.20 26.91
CA TRP A 317 -8.23 36.61 27.21
C TRP A 317 -9.74 36.95 27.20
N ARG A 318 -10.62 36.00 26.96
CA ARG A 318 -12.07 36.22 26.88
C ARG A 318 -12.76 35.92 28.22
N PRO A 319 -13.82 36.67 28.60
CA PRO A 319 -14.54 36.44 29.86
C PRO A 319 -15.15 35.03 29.99
N GLN A 320 -15.51 34.41 28.88
CA GLN A 320 -16.14 33.09 28.83
C GLN A 320 -15.25 31.99 29.43
N VAL A 321 -13.92 32.15 29.38
CA VAL A 321 -12.98 31.18 29.93
C VAL A 321 -12.76 31.30 31.45
N ALA A 322 -13.36 32.30 32.09
CA ALA A 322 -13.29 32.46 33.52
C ALA A 322 -14.05 31.36 34.30
N ARG A 323 -14.96 30.66 33.63
CA ARG A 323 -15.71 29.54 34.19
C ARG A 323 -15.97 28.50 33.13
N LEU A 324 -15.36 27.34 33.29
CA LEU A 324 -15.55 26.19 32.44
C LEU A 324 -16.93 25.56 32.63
N GLU A 325 -17.57 25.13 31.58
CA GLU A 325 -18.90 24.51 31.57
C GLU A 325 -18.82 23.07 31.03
N ALA A 326 -19.80 22.25 31.38
CA ALA A 326 -19.91 20.89 30.86
C ALA A 326 -20.08 20.94 29.33
N GLY A 327 -19.28 20.14 28.62
CA GLY A 327 -19.25 20.09 27.16
C GLY A 327 -18.26 21.06 26.50
N ASP A 328 -17.54 21.88 27.28
CA ASP A 328 -16.42 22.66 26.76
C ASP A 328 -15.30 21.74 26.29
N ILE A 329 -14.70 22.07 25.15
CA ILE A 329 -13.46 21.43 24.71
C ILE A 329 -12.30 22.36 25.01
N ILE A 330 -11.35 21.91 25.81
CA ILE A 330 -10.15 22.65 26.20
C ILE A 330 -9.02 22.39 25.22
N MET A 331 -8.39 23.47 24.73
CA MET A 331 -7.09 23.41 24.08
C MET A 331 -6.04 23.89 25.07
N ALA A 332 -5.04 23.03 25.37
CA ALA A 332 -3.98 23.33 26.32
C ALA A 332 -2.60 22.92 25.76
N ILE A 333 -1.57 23.61 26.24
CA ILE A 333 -0.17 23.25 26.03
C ILE A 333 0.27 22.45 27.26
N SER A 334 0.64 21.20 27.05
CA SER A 334 1.09 20.29 28.10
C SER A 334 2.53 19.85 27.84
N PRO A 335 3.35 19.58 28.88
CA PRO A 335 4.64 18.93 28.71
C PRO A 335 4.45 17.56 28.04
N SER A 336 5.36 17.21 27.13
CA SER A 336 5.41 15.85 26.59
C SER A 336 5.96 14.93 27.70
N VAL A 337 5.24 13.85 28.00
CA VAL A 337 5.61 12.86 29.02
C VAL A 337 6.60 11.86 28.46
#